data_57839cb4da543b5f8bcda7a86cbe3b7a
#
_entry.id   57839cb4da543b5f8bcda7a86cbe3b7a
#
_cell.length_a   1.000
_cell.length_b   1.000
_cell.length_c   1.000
_cell.angle_alpha   90.00
_cell.angle_beta   90.00
_cell.angle_gamma   90.00
#
_symmetry.space_group_name_H-M   'P 1'
#
loop_
_entity.id
_entity.type
_entity.pdbx_description
1 polymer ?
#
loop_
_entity_poly.entity_id
_entity_poly.type
_entity_poly.pdbx_seq_one_letter_code
_entity_poly.pdbx_strand_id
1 'polypeptide(L)'
;FTPDLMPNDILGNEILDDSSKNSNFFRFLKGPVFSQLLLADEINRASPRTQSALLQSMQEKKVTVAGKNYDLPSPFHVLATQNPIDQEGTYPLPEAQLDRFLMNIKISYPKLEAEKGILILSNKDLDKEPAKILDFEDLLKYQSIVKSLPVGESIFKYILDIINNSRPETTNIKSIKENVLWGPSPRAS
;
A
#
# COMPACT_ATOMS: atom_id res chain seq x y z
N PHE A 1 -8.22 5.56 8.67
CA PHE A 1 -8.41 6.76 7.85
C PHE A 1 -9.80 7.32 8.09
N THR A 2 -9.91 8.65 8.20
CA THR A 2 -11.17 9.37 8.43
C THR A 2 -11.28 10.52 7.43
N PRO A 3 -12.49 11.08 7.17
CA PRO A 3 -12.68 12.19 6.25
C PRO A 3 -11.86 13.44 6.61
N ASP A 4 -11.66 13.69 7.91
CA ASP A 4 -10.95 14.87 8.43
C ASP A 4 -9.43 14.70 8.43
N LEU A 5 -8.91 13.52 8.11
CA LEU A 5 -7.48 13.23 8.13
C LEU A 5 -6.75 14.02 7.05
N MET A 6 -5.81 14.85 7.48
CA MET A 6 -5.01 15.70 6.59
C MET A 6 -3.73 14.97 6.13
N PRO A 7 -3.16 15.32 4.97
CA PRO A 7 -1.88 14.75 4.52
C PRO A 7 -0.77 14.86 5.56
N ASN A 8 -0.71 15.98 6.28
CA ASN A 8 0.31 16.22 7.28
C ASN A 8 0.20 15.32 8.52
N ASP A 9 -1.00 14.81 8.82
CA ASP A 9 -1.21 13.86 9.92
C ASP A 9 -0.53 12.52 9.62
N ILE A 10 -0.38 12.18 8.34
CA ILE A 10 0.26 10.94 7.88
C ILE A 10 1.75 11.17 7.62
N LEU A 11 2.10 12.25 6.93
CA LEU A 11 3.45 12.54 6.49
C LEU A 11 4.32 13.13 7.62
N GLY A 12 3.70 13.91 8.50
CA GLY A 12 4.38 14.67 9.55
C GLY A 12 4.32 16.17 9.30
N ASN A 13 4.68 16.92 10.34
CA ASN A 13 4.58 18.38 10.39
C ASN A 13 5.91 19.01 10.83
N GLU A 14 6.17 20.23 10.34
CA GLU A 14 7.17 21.09 10.97
C GLU A 14 6.52 21.81 12.16
N ILE A 15 7.15 21.69 13.32
CA ILE A 15 6.76 22.38 14.55
C ILE A 15 7.84 23.39 14.93
N LEU A 16 7.42 24.51 15.48
CA LEU A 16 8.34 25.50 16.06
C LEU A 16 8.92 24.92 17.36
N ASP A 17 10.23 24.85 17.46
CA ASP A 17 10.92 24.39 18.66
C ASP A 17 11.35 25.59 19.51
N ASP A 18 10.58 25.89 20.55
CA ASP A 18 10.82 26.99 21.49
C ASP A 18 11.93 26.69 22.53
N SER A 19 12.52 25.50 22.46
CA SER A 19 13.47 25.05 23.52
C SER A 19 14.83 25.72 23.45
N SER A 20 15.17 26.44 22.39
CA SER A 20 16.43 27.19 22.28
C SER A 20 16.18 28.68 22.43
N LYS A 21 16.73 29.27 23.49
CA LYS A 21 16.58 30.69 23.89
C LYS A 21 17.04 31.73 22.84
N ASN A 22 17.63 31.35 21.70
CA ASN A 22 18.26 32.31 20.76
C ASN A 22 17.89 32.16 19.28
N SER A 23 17.06 31.19 18.89
CA SER A 23 16.57 31.09 17.49
C SER A 23 15.40 30.15 17.39
N ASN A 24 14.35 30.59 16.70
CA ASN A 24 13.20 29.76 16.35
C ASN A 24 13.62 28.75 15.28
N PHE A 25 13.83 27.48 15.65
CA PHE A 25 14.12 26.41 14.70
C PHE A 25 12.87 25.61 14.45
N PHE A 26 12.58 25.36 13.16
CA PHE A 26 11.57 24.39 12.78
C PHE A 26 12.14 22.98 12.90
N ARG A 27 11.46 22.12 13.64
CA ARG A 27 11.76 20.71 13.76
C ARG A 27 10.69 19.90 13.06
N PHE A 28 11.11 18.97 12.20
CA PHE A 28 10.21 18.04 11.55
C PHE A 28 9.80 16.93 12.53
N LEU A 29 8.49 16.84 12.79
CA LEU A 29 7.89 15.74 13.52
C LEU A 29 7.41 14.71 12.53
N LYS A 30 8.04 13.53 12.54
CA LYS A 30 7.72 12.42 11.64
C LYS A 30 6.31 11.90 11.89
N GLY A 31 5.54 11.72 10.82
CA GLY A 31 4.23 11.10 10.87
C GLY A 31 4.28 9.57 10.81
N PRO A 32 3.11 8.89 10.89
CA PRO A 32 2.99 7.43 10.86
C PRO A 32 3.62 6.76 9.64
N VAL A 33 3.75 7.45 8.51
CA VAL A 33 4.38 6.93 7.29
C VAL A 33 5.85 6.55 7.51
N PHE A 34 6.51 7.07 8.54
CA PHE A 34 7.88 6.71 8.90
C PHE A 34 7.96 5.39 9.68
N SER A 35 7.25 4.39 9.19
CA SER A 35 7.25 3.01 9.68
C SER A 35 7.63 2.06 8.55
N GLN A 36 8.10 0.85 8.87
CA GLN A 36 8.40 -0.16 7.85
C GLN A 36 7.15 -0.82 7.29
N LEU A 37 6.12 -0.96 8.11
CA LEU A 37 4.82 -1.49 7.75
C LEU A 37 3.75 -0.53 8.24
N LEU A 38 2.96 -0.01 7.32
CA LEU A 38 1.85 0.89 7.59
C LEU A 38 0.53 0.22 7.22
N LEU A 39 -0.42 0.20 8.15
CA LEU A 39 -1.80 -0.18 7.88
C LEU A 39 -2.63 1.09 7.63
N ALA A 40 -3.09 1.25 6.40
CA ALA A 40 -4.01 2.31 5.98
C ALA A 40 -5.45 1.76 5.99
N ASP A 41 -6.03 1.68 7.17
CA ASP A 41 -7.37 1.13 7.36
C ASP A 41 -8.43 2.09 6.82
N GLU A 42 -9.38 1.58 6.01
CA GLU A 42 -10.44 2.34 5.35
C GLU A 42 -9.92 3.55 4.54
N ILE A 43 -8.92 3.31 3.70
CA ILE A 43 -8.27 4.39 2.90
C ILE A 43 -9.27 5.18 2.04
N ASN A 44 -10.37 4.55 1.62
CA ASN A 44 -11.43 5.19 0.86
C ASN A 44 -12.25 6.23 1.64
N ARG A 45 -12.11 6.30 2.97
CA ARG A 45 -12.73 7.36 3.79
C ARG A 45 -11.92 8.66 3.82
N ALA A 46 -10.63 8.59 3.54
CA ALA A 46 -9.79 9.78 3.50
C ALA A 46 -10.02 10.61 2.22
N SER A 47 -9.78 11.91 2.31
CA SER A 47 -9.87 12.81 1.16
C SER A 47 -8.91 12.37 0.02
N PRO A 48 -9.23 12.66 -1.25
CA PRO A 48 -8.35 12.36 -2.39
C PRO A 48 -6.95 12.96 -2.24
N ARG A 49 -6.83 14.09 -1.56
CA ARG A 49 -5.56 14.75 -1.28
C ARG A 49 -4.70 13.91 -0.32
N THR A 50 -5.32 13.36 0.71
CA THR A 50 -4.66 12.53 1.72
C THR A 50 -4.25 11.17 1.11
N GLN A 51 -5.15 10.56 0.32
CA GLN A 51 -4.85 9.34 -0.44
C GLN A 51 -3.63 9.55 -1.36
N SER A 52 -3.63 10.65 -2.14
CA SER A 52 -2.54 10.97 -3.07
C SER A 52 -1.20 11.14 -2.36
N ALA A 53 -1.19 11.78 -1.19
CA ALA A 53 0.02 11.97 -0.40
C ALA A 53 0.63 10.63 0.08
N LEU A 54 -0.22 9.70 0.55
CA LEU A 54 0.23 8.36 0.91
C LEU A 54 0.76 7.60 -0.31
N LEU A 55 0.02 7.60 -1.41
CA LEU A 55 0.40 6.89 -2.63
C LEU A 55 1.68 7.43 -3.27
N GLN A 56 1.93 8.72 -3.14
CA GLN A 56 3.19 9.33 -3.57
C GLN A 56 4.35 8.83 -2.71
N SER A 57 4.20 8.84 -1.38
CA SER A 57 5.25 8.34 -0.48
C SER A 57 5.55 6.85 -0.68
N MET A 58 4.54 6.03 -1.01
CA MET A 58 4.73 4.63 -1.39
C MET A 58 5.60 4.48 -2.65
N GLN A 59 5.38 5.31 -3.65
CA GLN A 59 6.09 5.25 -4.93
C GLN A 59 7.50 5.80 -4.83
N GLU A 60 7.67 6.96 -4.19
CA GLU A 60 8.93 7.67 -4.11
C GLU A 60 9.83 7.19 -2.96
N LYS A 61 9.26 6.43 -2.01
CA LYS A 61 9.91 5.99 -0.75
C LYS A 61 10.53 7.13 0.05
N LYS A 62 9.98 8.31 -0.10
CA LYS A 62 10.38 9.54 0.59
C LYS A 62 9.19 10.46 0.78
N VAL A 63 9.32 11.37 1.71
CA VAL A 63 8.35 12.45 1.98
C VAL A 63 9.03 13.78 1.79
N THR A 64 8.37 14.71 1.11
CA THR A 64 8.85 16.09 0.95
C THR A 64 8.01 17.01 1.81
N VAL A 65 8.63 17.64 2.81
CA VAL A 65 8.00 18.62 3.69
C VAL A 65 8.85 19.89 3.72
N ALA A 66 8.22 21.03 3.53
CA ALA A 66 8.87 22.35 3.45
C ALA A 66 10.12 22.39 2.54
N GLY A 67 10.06 21.69 1.40
CA GLY A 67 11.16 21.63 0.43
C GLY A 67 12.31 20.69 0.79
N LYS A 68 12.24 19.99 1.93
CA LYS A 68 13.22 18.98 2.34
C LYS A 68 12.69 17.57 2.11
N ASN A 69 13.57 16.70 1.62
CA ASN A 69 13.26 15.29 1.42
C ASN A 69 13.69 14.47 2.65
N TYR A 70 12.80 13.58 3.07
CA TYR A 70 13.02 12.65 4.17
C TYR A 70 12.77 11.23 3.66
N ASP A 71 13.79 10.39 3.66
CA ASP A 71 13.67 9.00 3.22
C ASP A 71 12.85 8.19 4.22
N LEU A 72 12.00 7.31 3.68
CA LEU A 72 11.24 6.36 4.48
C LEU A 72 12.10 5.15 4.86
N PRO A 73 11.78 4.47 5.97
CA PRO A 73 12.47 3.24 6.36
C PRO A 73 12.40 2.19 5.25
N SER A 74 13.46 1.43 5.04
CA SER A 74 13.48 0.31 4.09
C SER A 74 13.51 -1.02 4.84
N PRO A 75 12.67 -2.02 4.43
CA PRO A 75 11.61 -1.95 3.42
C PRO A 75 10.43 -1.12 3.93
N PHE A 76 9.74 -0.45 3.03
CA PHE A 76 8.49 0.25 3.32
C PHE A 76 7.34 -0.44 2.59
N HIS A 77 6.35 -0.89 3.34
CA HIS A 77 5.16 -1.55 2.82
C HIS A 77 3.89 -0.93 3.41
N VAL A 78 2.87 -0.80 2.57
CA VAL A 78 1.55 -0.34 2.99
C VAL A 78 0.53 -1.43 2.72
N LEU A 79 -0.23 -1.78 3.74
CA LEU A 79 -1.46 -2.56 3.65
C LEU A 79 -2.62 -1.57 3.72
N ALA A 80 -3.46 -1.53 2.70
CA ALA A 80 -4.64 -0.67 2.70
C ALA A 80 -5.90 -1.54 2.68
N THR A 81 -6.90 -1.16 3.48
CA THR A 81 -8.22 -1.78 3.42
C THR A 81 -9.21 -0.81 2.79
N GLN A 82 -10.22 -1.35 2.14
CA GLN A 82 -11.37 -0.62 1.64
C GLN A 82 -12.64 -1.35 2.08
N ASN A 83 -13.60 -0.60 2.57
CA ASN A 83 -14.94 -1.13 2.79
C ASN A 83 -15.84 -0.72 1.61
N PRO A 84 -16.23 -1.65 0.73
CA PRO A 84 -17.04 -1.32 -0.44
C PRO A 84 -18.50 -1.03 -0.10
N ILE A 85 -18.94 -1.32 1.13
CA ILE A 85 -20.34 -1.18 1.56
C ILE A 85 -20.64 0.28 1.92
N ASP A 86 -19.68 0.99 2.49
CA ASP A 86 -19.84 2.39 2.86
C ASP A 86 -19.82 3.28 1.62
N GLN A 87 -20.97 3.77 1.18
CA GLN A 87 -21.10 4.67 0.04
C GLN A 87 -21.10 6.16 0.45
N GLU A 88 -21.60 6.46 1.65
CA GLU A 88 -21.63 7.84 2.14
C GLU A 88 -20.28 8.25 2.76
N GLY A 89 -19.80 9.43 2.33
CA GLY A 89 -18.54 10.00 2.85
C GLY A 89 -17.28 9.25 2.43
N THR A 90 -17.33 8.46 1.34
CA THR A 90 -16.17 7.73 0.83
C THR A 90 -15.72 8.28 -0.54
N TYR A 91 -14.42 8.17 -0.79
CA TYR A 91 -13.76 8.55 -2.03
C TYR A 91 -13.08 7.30 -2.62
N PRO A 92 -13.71 6.62 -3.58
CA PRO A 92 -13.11 5.44 -4.20
C PRO A 92 -11.77 5.80 -4.84
N LEU A 93 -10.80 4.91 -4.72
CA LEU A 93 -9.53 5.10 -5.41
C LEU A 93 -9.71 4.89 -6.91
N PRO A 94 -9.27 5.84 -7.75
CA PRO A 94 -9.24 5.64 -9.21
C PRO A 94 -8.33 4.45 -9.59
N GLU A 95 -8.61 3.81 -10.72
CA GLU A 95 -7.83 2.68 -11.24
C GLU A 95 -6.32 2.95 -11.30
N ALA A 96 -5.92 4.16 -11.74
CA ALA A 96 -4.52 4.57 -11.80
C ALA A 96 -3.84 4.64 -10.42
N GLN A 97 -4.60 4.75 -9.35
CA GLN A 97 -4.10 4.70 -7.98
C GLN A 97 -4.08 3.28 -7.43
N LEU A 98 -5.07 2.45 -7.78
CA LEU A 98 -5.09 1.03 -7.46
C LEU A 98 -3.91 0.28 -8.09
N ASP A 99 -3.50 0.66 -9.29
CA ASP A 99 -2.32 0.13 -10.00
C ASP A 99 -0.98 0.33 -9.26
N ARG A 100 -0.94 1.10 -8.19
CA ARG A 100 0.24 1.28 -7.34
C ARG A 100 0.38 0.20 -6.26
N PHE A 101 -0.65 -0.59 -6.04
CA PHE A 101 -0.63 -1.74 -5.15
C PHE A 101 -0.20 -2.99 -5.89
N LEU A 102 0.61 -3.82 -5.23
CA LEU A 102 1.12 -5.05 -5.80
C LEU A 102 0.00 -6.05 -6.11
N MET A 103 -1.00 -6.12 -5.24
CA MET A 103 -2.12 -7.06 -5.39
C MET A 103 -3.37 -6.54 -4.69
N ASN A 104 -4.52 -7.02 -5.14
CA ASN A 104 -5.80 -6.84 -4.48
C ASN A 104 -6.26 -8.18 -3.91
N ILE A 105 -6.57 -8.21 -2.61
CA ILE A 105 -7.06 -9.40 -1.91
C ILE A 105 -8.52 -9.17 -1.56
N LYS A 106 -9.41 -9.95 -2.21
CA LYS A 106 -10.83 -9.92 -1.89
C LYS A 106 -11.12 -10.82 -0.69
N ILE A 107 -11.55 -10.21 0.41
CA ILE A 107 -11.96 -10.92 1.61
C ILE A 107 -13.47 -11.15 1.52
N SER A 108 -13.88 -12.42 1.55
CA SER A 108 -15.28 -12.83 1.62
C SER A 108 -15.66 -13.24 3.04
N TYR A 109 -16.96 -13.38 3.29
CA TYR A 109 -17.42 -13.93 4.57
C TYR A 109 -16.80 -15.30 4.86
N PRO A 110 -16.42 -15.57 6.12
CA PRO A 110 -15.88 -16.87 6.50
C PRO A 110 -16.92 -17.98 6.32
N LYS A 111 -16.45 -19.21 6.18
CA LYS A 111 -17.33 -20.38 6.18
C LYS A 111 -17.91 -20.56 7.60
N LEU A 112 -19.09 -21.17 7.69
CA LEU A 112 -19.83 -21.37 8.97
C LEU A 112 -18.97 -22.01 10.08
N GLU A 113 -18.10 -22.96 9.73
CA GLU A 113 -17.19 -23.61 10.69
C GLU A 113 -16.13 -22.64 11.23
N ALA A 114 -15.61 -21.75 10.38
CA ALA A 114 -14.66 -20.72 10.78
C ALA A 114 -15.35 -19.64 11.64
N GLU A 115 -16.57 -19.25 11.28
CA GLU A 115 -17.40 -18.33 12.05
C GLU A 115 -17.69 -18.86 13.46
N LYS A 116 -18.05 -20.16 13.57
CA LYS A 116 -18.16 -20.85 14.85
C LYS A 116 -16.86 -20.83 15.65
N GLY A 117 -15.72 -21.02 14.97
CA GLY A 117 -14.39 -20.92 15.57
C GLY A 117 -14.12 -19.54 16.17
N ILE A 118 -14.47 -18.47 15.44
CA ILE A 118 -14.32 -17.08 15.89
C ILE A 118 -15.13 -16.84 17.17
N LEU A 119 -16.37 -17.32 17.23
CA LEU A 119 -17.23 -17.19 18.42
C LEU A 119 -16.66 -17.92 19.65
N ILE A 120 -15.97 -19.04 19.43
CA ILE A 120 -15.35 -19.83 20.51
C ILE A 120 -14.02 -19.21 20.96
N LEU A 121 -13.22 -18.70 20.02
CA LEU A 121 -11.87 -18.14 20.27
C LEU A 121 -11.92 -16.75 20.91
N SER A 122 -13.05 -16.04 20.86
CA SER A 122 -13.15 -14.67 21.36
C SER A 122 -12.79 -14.48 22.84
N ASN A 123 -12.53 -15.55 23.60
CA ASN A 123 -12.32 -15.50 25.04
C ASN A 123 -11.02 -16.13 25.58
N LYS A 124 -10.14 -16.75 24.80
CA LYS A 124 -9.04 -17.52 25.43
C LYS A 124 -7.65 -17.52 24.78
N ASP A 125 -7.45 -17.17 23.53
CA ASP A 125 -6.18 -17.47 22.84
C ASP A 125 -5.56 -16.33 21.97
N LEU A 126 -5.92 -15.08 22.23
CA LEU A 126 -5.39 -13.92 21.48
C LEU A 126 -3.96 -13.51 21.88
N ASP A 127 -3.39 -14.09 22.94
CA ASP A 127 -2.11 -13.66 23.52
C ASP A 127 -0.88 -14.43 23.02
N LYS A 128 -1.00 -15.28 22.01
CA LYS A 128 0.19 -15.93 21.43
C LYS A 128 0.88 -15.01 20.44
N GLU A 129 1.95 -14.38 20.87
CA GLU A 129 2.82 -13.66 19.95
C GLU A 129 3.36 -14.60 18.86
N PRO A 130 3.29 -14.23 17.58
CA PRO A 130 3.86 -15.03 16.50
C PRO A 130 5.37 -15.15 16.68
N ALA A 131 5.90 -16.37 16.48
CA ALA A 131 7.34 -16.58 16.53
C ALA A 131 8.04 -15.80 15.41
N LYS A 132 9.14 -15.13 15.74
CA LYS A 132 9.98 -14.47 14.75
C LYS A 132 10.64 -15.54 13.86
N ILE A 133 10.35 -15.52 12.56
CA ILE A 133 10.86 -16.49 11.58
C ILE A 133 12.05 -15.94 10.79
N LEU A 134 12.01 -14.63 10.45
CA LEU A 134 13.03 -13.96 9.65
C LEU A 134 13.49 -12.68 10.33
N ASP A 135 14.75 -12.37 10.16
CA ASP A 135 15.31 -11.07 10.50
C ASP A 135 15.13 -10.08 9.34
N PHE A 136 15.17 -8.81 9.68
CA PHE A 136 15.09 -7.72 8.74
C PHE A 136 16.19 -7.79 7.65
N GLU A 137 17.41 -8.11 8.05
CA GLU A 137 18.55 -8.26 7.13
C GLU A 137 18.34 -9.41 6.14
N ASP A 138 17.78 -10.53 6.61
CA ASP A 138 17.44 -11.66 5.75
C ASP A 138 16.39 -11.28 4.70
N LEU A 139 15.36 -10.51 5.10
CA LEU A 139 14.34 -10.04 4.16
C LEU A 139 14.94 -9.18 3.05
N LEU A 140 15.81 -8.22 3.39
CA LEU A 140 16.50 -7.37 2.41
C LEU A 140 17.42 -8.19 1.50
N LYS A 141 18.11 -9.18 2.06
CA LYS A 141 18.94 -10.11 1.30
C LYS A 141 18.12 -10.91 0.29
N TYR A 142 17.00 -11.48 0.70
CA TYR A 142 16.11 -12.21 -0.21
C TYR A 142 15.53 -11.30 -1.29
N GLN A 143 15.11 -10.09 -0.97
CA GLN A 143 14.67 -9.11 -1.97
C GLN A 143 15.77 -8.77 -2.99
N SER A 144 17.01 -8.65 -2.54
CA SER A 144 18.16 -8.41 -3.41
C SER A 144 18.42 -9.61 -4.34
N ILE A 145 18.37 -10.83 -3.80
CA ILE A 145 18.54 -12.07 -4.60
C ILE A 145 17.47 -12.15 -5.68
N VAL A 146 16.20 -11.95 -5.33
CA VAL A 146 15.09 -11.98 -6.30
C VAL A 146 15.31 -10.97 -7.43
N LYS A 147 15.73 -9.74 -7.10
CA LYS A 147 16.02 -8.70 -8.11
C LYS A 147 17.21 -9.02 -9.02
N SER A 148 18.14 -9.84 -8.55
CA SER A 148 19.34 -10.21 -9.30
C SER A 148 19.17 -11.50 -10.12
N LEU A 149 18.03 -12.18 -10.03
CA LEU A 149 17.78 -13.41 -10.79
C LEU A 149 17.75 -13.09 -12.30
N PRO A 150 18.58 -13.78 -13.10
CA PRO A 150 18.54 -13.62 -14.54
C PRO A 150 17.23 -14.20 -15.09
N VAL A 151 16.54 -13.42 -15.91
CA VAL A 151 15.31 -13.86 -16.58
C VAL A 151 15.62 -14.12 -18.04
N GLY A 152 15.32 -15.33 -18.53
CA GLY A 152 15.53 -15.69 -19.92
C GLY A 152 14.51 -15.06 -20.88
N GLU A 153 14.89 -14.89 -22.15
CA GLU A 153 14.06 -14.28 -23.20
C GLU A 153 12.66 -14.93 -23.33
N SER A 154 12.59 -16.24 -23.20
CA SER A 154 11.31 -16.98 -23.22
C SER A 154 10.34 -16.58 -22.11
N ILE A 155 10.87 -16.27 -20.94
CA ILE A 155 10.08 -15.81 -19.79
C ILE A 155 9.59 -14.37 -20.03
N PHE A 156 10.44 -13.48 -20.52
CA PHE A 156 10.04 -12.13 -20.91
C PHE A 156 8.90 -12.16 -21.94
N LYS A 157 9.03 -12.97 -22.98
CA LYS A 157 7.99 -13.15 -23.99
C LYS A 157 6.69 -13.65 -23.36
N TYR A 158 6.76 -14.65 -22.48
CA TYR A 158 5.60 -15.19 -21.79
C TYR A 158 4.88 -14.14 -20.94
N ILE A 159 5.62 -13.34 -20.17
CA ILE A 159 5.06 -12.24 -19.35
C ILE A 159 4.37 -11.21 -20.27
N LEU A 160 5.04 -10.78 -21.33
CA LEU A 160 4.49 -9.81 -22.28
C LEU A 160 3.25 -10.34 -22.99
N ASP A 161 3.21 -11.63 -23.36
CA ASP A 161 2.05 -12.27 -23.97
C ASP A 161 0.84 -12.29 -23.01
N ILE A 162 1.05 -12.59 -21.74
CA ILE A 162 -0.01 -12.52 -20.71
C ILE A 162 -0.56 -11.10 -20.62
N ILE A 163 0.31 -10.12 -20.47
CA ILE A 163 -0.10 -8.72 -20.29
C ILE A 163 -0.80 -8.18 -21.52
N ASN A 164 -0.25 -8.42 -22.71
CA ASN A 164 -0.88 -7.98 -23.96
C ASN A 164 -2.24 -8.63 -24.18
N ASN A 165 -2.38 -9.92 -23.87
CA ASN A 165 -3.64 -10.61 -23.99
C ASN A 165 -4.68 -10.23 -22.92
N SER A 166 -4.26 -9.64 -21.82
CA SER A 166 -5.17 -9.11 -20.80
C SER A 166 -5.67 -7.68 -21.07
N ARG A 167 -5.13 -7.00 -22.10
CA ARG A 167 -5.55 -5.65 -22.50
C ARG A 167 -6.60 -5.71 -23.61
N PRO A 168 -7.78 -5.06 -23.44
CA PRO A 168 -8.84 -5.11 -24.45
C PRO A 168 -8.41 -4.55 -25.81
N GLU A 169 -7.48 -3.60 -25.85
CA GLU A 169 -7.02 -2.96 -27.09
C GLU A 169 -6.09 -3.88 -27.92
N THR A 170 -5.34 -4.77 -27.29
CA THR A 170 -4.31 -5.58 -27.95
C THR A 170 -4.66 -7.05 -28.06
N THR A 171 -5.62 -7.53 -27.26
CA THR A 171 -6.00 -8.94 -27.23
C THR A 171 -6.84 -9.37 -28.42
N ASN A 172 -6.74 -10.65 -28.81
CA ASN A 172 -7.68 -11.30 -29.73
C ASN A 172 -8.77 -12.11 -29.00
N ILE A 173 -8.74 -12.16 -27.66
CA ILE A 173 -9.67 -12.92 -26.85
C ILE A 173 -10.98 -12.14 -26.69
N LYS A 174 -12.06 -12.66 -27.29
CA LYS A 174 -13.37 -11.99 -27.32
C LYS A 174 -13.91 -11.65 -25.92
N SER A 175 -13.80 -12.58 -24.97
CA SER A 175 -14.27 -12.38 -23.60
C SER A 175 -13.55 -11.23 -22.88
N ILE A 176 -12.28 -10.97 -23.19
CA ILE A 176 -11.52 -9.85 -22.61
C ILE A 176 -11.97 -8.54 -23.24
N LYS A 177 -12.12 -8.49 -24.58
CA LYS A 177 -12.62 -7.29 -25.27
C LYS A 177 -14.01 -6.84 -24.78
N GLU A 178 -14.87 -7.77 -24.43
CA GLU A 178 -16.26 -7.49 -24.06
C GLU A 178 -16.43 -7.19 -22.56
N ASN A 179 -15.57 -7.74 -21.69
CA ASN A 179 -15.79 -7.71 -20.24
C ASN A 179 -14.71 -6.93 -19.47
N VAL A 180 -13.60 -6.56 -20.09
CA VAL A 180 -12.52 -5.83 -19.44
C VAL A 180 -12.52 -4.38 -19.94
N LEU A 181 -12.72 -3.43 -19.04
CA LEU A 181 -12.69 -2.00 -19.37
C LEU A 181 -11.25 -1.47 -19.48
N TRP A 182 -10.36 -1.92 -18.58
CA TRP A 182 -8.98 -1.45 -18.48
C TRP A 182 -8.03 -2.63 -18.32
N GLY A 183 -7.00 -2.67 -19.13
CA GLY A 183 -5.93 -3.63 -19.01
C GLY A 183 -4.87 -3.20 -17.99
N PRO A 184 -4.03 -4.12 -17.52
CA PRO A 184 -2.96 -3.82 -16.57
C PRO A 184 -1.91 -2.87 -17.18
N SER A 185 -1.35 -1.99 -16.34
CA SER A 185 -0.28 -1.08 -16.75
C SER A 185 1.07 -1.82 -16.89
N PRO A 186 2.13 -1.15 -17.44
CA PRO A 186 3.48 -1.72 -17.45
C PRO A 186 4.07 -2.07 -16.09
N ARG A 187 3.47 -1.60 -14.98
CA ARG A 187 3.89 -2.00 -13.63
C ARG A 187 3.57 -3.45 -13.30
N ALA A 188 2.62 -4.06 -14.02
CA ALA A 188 2.25 -5.45 -13.84
C ALA A 188 3.25 -6.43 -14.51
N SER A 189 4.13 -5.93 -15.39
CA SER A 189 5.21 -6.69 -16.00
C SER A 189 6.50 -6.56 -15.21
#